data_7df8ba21b04a372661ad75e25ea16561
#
_entry.id   7df8ba21b04a372661ad75e25ea16561
#
_cell.length_a   1.000
_cell.length_b   1.000
_cell.length_c   1.000
_cell.angle_alpha   90.00
_cell.angle_beta   90.00
_cell.angle_gamma   90.00
#
_symmetry.space_group_name_H-M   'P 1'
#
loop_
_entity.id
_entity.type
_entity.pdbx_description
1 polymer ?
#
loop_
_entity_poly.entity_id
_entity_poly.type
_entity_poly.pdbx_seq_one_letter_code
_entity_poly.pdbx_strand_id
1 'polypeptide(L)'
;MKNSVARYESLLIFSSDYSPKQLRFLGYYYAKTLREWGASKIHVRYRGKRSLSYNIKGSKIGDYIEIRFNILPSNLALYQSLIKLDNHILRSFIRKKTSNLKFSAN
;
A
#
# COMPACT_ATOMS: atom_id res chain seq x y z
N MET A 1 -17.45 -6.48 -15.15
CA MET A 1 -17.84 -5.15 -15.62
C MET A 1 -16.70 -4.20 -15.46
N LYS A 2 -16.56 -3.27 -16.38
CA LYS A 2 -15.45 -2.33 -16.36
C LYS A 2 -15.43 -1.44 -15.13
N ASN A 3 -16.60 -1.17 -14.57
CA ASN A 3 -16.73 -0.26 -13.44
C ASN A 3 -16.90 -0.97 -12.12
N SER A 4 -16.59 -2.25 -12.10
CA SER A 4 -16.69 -3.00 -10.87
C SER A 4 -15.53 -2.69 -9.95
N VAL A 5 -15.84 -2.55 -8.69
CA VAL A 5 -14.84 -2.39 -7.65
C VAL A 5 -14.01 -3.66 -7.57
N ALA A 6 -12.72 -3.51 -7.37
CA ALA A 6 -11.83 -4.64 -7.18
C ALA A 6 -11.06 -4.47 -5.87
N ARG A 7 -10.56 -5.57 -5.33
CA ARG A 7 -9.77 -5.52 -4.10
C ARG A 7 -8.30 -5.58 -4.43
N TYR A 8 -7.54 -4.71 -3.76
CA TYR A 8 -6.11 -4.59 -3.97
C TYR A 8 -5.36 -4.68 -2.64
N GLU A 9 -4.12 -5.13 -2.74
CA GLU A 9 -3.17 -5.09 -1.66
C GLU A 9 -2.01 -4.22 -2.09
N SER A 10 -1.69 -3.23 -1.26
CA SER A 10 -0.60 -2.32 -1.51
C SER A 10 0.44 -2.47 -0.41
N LEU A 11 1.68 -2.70 -0.79
CA LEU A 11 2.79 -2.77 0.15
C LEU A 11 3.68 -1.56 -0.08
N LEU A 12 3.86 -0.77 0.97
CA LEU A 12 4.70 0.43 0.93
C LEU A 12 5.89 0.20 1.84
N ILE A 13 7.08 0.47 1.32
CA ILE A 13 8.31 0.33 2.09
C ILE A 13 8.93 1.71 2.25
N PHE A 14 8.97 2.19 3.49
CA PHE A 14 9.56 3.47 3.84
C PHE A 14 10.95 3.27 4.41
N SER A 15 11.78 4.32 4.39
CA SER A 15 13.06 4.25 5.07
C SER A 15 12.82 4.08 6.57
N SER A 16 13.84 3.58 7.28
CA SER A 16 13.68 3.28 8.70
C SER A 16 13.87 4.49 9.61
N ASP A 17 13.83 5.70 9.04
CA ASP A 17 14.10 6.93 9.80
C ASP A 17 12.90 7.44 10.58
N TYR A 18 11.76 6.78 10.45
CA TYR A 18 10.52 7.28 11.03
C TYR A 18 10.22 6.62 12.37
N SER A 19 9.70 7.42 13.30
CA SER A 19 9.20 6.89 14.55
C SER A 19 7.90 6.12 14.30
N PRO A 20 7.49 5.26 15.24
CA PRO A 20 6.20 4.58 15.11
C PRO A 20 5.03 5.54 14.92
N LYS A 21 5.08 6.69 15.59
CA LYS A 21 4.02 7.69 15.47
C LYS A 21 3.98 8.27 14.06
N GLN A 22 5.15 8.57 13.50
CA GLN A 22 5.24 9.10 12.14
C GLN A 22 4.75 8.06 11.13
N LEU A 23 5.08 6.79 11.33
CA LEU A 23 4.62 5.73 10.45
C LEU A 23 3.10 5.59 10.48
N ARG A 24 2.51 5.68 11.67
CA ARG A 24 1.04 5.64 11.77
C ARG A 24 0.41 6.81 11.04
N PHE A 25 1.04 7.97 11.11
CA PHE A 25 0.55 9.14 10.38
C PHE A 25 0.61 8.90 8.87
N LEU A 26 1.70 8.32 8.39
CA LEU A 26 1.84 8.02 6.96
C LEU A 26 0.78 7.02 6.50
N GLY A 27 0.57 5.96 7.29
CA GLY A 27 -0.47 4.99 6.98
C GLY A 27 -1.86 5.62 6.95
N TYR A 28 -2.14 6.47 7.91
CA TYR A 28 -3.40 7.18 7.97
C TYR A 28 -3.57 8.09 6.74
N TYR A 29 -2.51 8.79 6.37
CA TYR A 29 -2.54 9.68 5.22
C TYR A 29 -2.96 8.95 3.94
N TYR A 30 -2.32 7.80 3.68
CA TYR A 30 -2.66 7.03 2.49
C TYR A 30 -4.05 6.43 2.57
N ALA A 31 -4.46 5.96 3.74
CA ALA A 31 -5.80 5.41 3.91
C ALA A 31 -6.87 6.48 3.71
N LYS A 32 -6.64 7.67 4.25
CA LYS A 32 -7.58 8.78 4.10
C LYS A 32 -7.69 9.20 2.63
N THR A 33 -6.56 9.28 1.96
CA THR A 33 -6.54 9.66 0.54
C THR A 33 -7.30 8.63 -0.30
N LEU A 34 -7.08 7.35 -0.03
CA LEU A 34 -7.81 6.29 -0.71
C LEU A 34 -9.32 6.44 -0.50
N ARG A 35 -9.72 6.74 0.73
CA ARG A 35 -11.14 6.92 1.01
C ARG A 35 -11.72 8.09 0.22
N GLU A 36 -10.98 9.17 0.12
CA GLU A 36 -11.42 10.33 -0.66
C GLU A 36 -11.58 10.00 -2.14
N TRP A 37 -10.83 9.03 -2.62
CA TRP A 37 -10.94 8.57 -4.01
C TRP A 37 -11.91 7.39 -4.16
N GLY A 38 -12.75 7.18 -3.16
CA GLY A 38 -13.83 6.22 -3.25
C GLY A 38 -13.51 4.81 -2.78
N ALA A 39 -12.36 4.61 -2.15
CA ALA A 39 -12.02 3.29 -1.63
C ALA A 39 -12.87 2.94 -0.43
N SER A 40 -13.11 1.65 -0.25
CA SER A 40 -13.84 1.13 0.89
C SER A 40 -13.11 -0.08 1.46
N LYS A 41 -13.55 -0.52 2.63
CA LYS A 41 -12.99 -1.68 3.33
C LYS A 41 -11.47 -1.58 3.41
N ILE A 42 -11.01 -0.44 3.91
CA ILE A 42 -9.59 -0.12 4.00
C ILE A 42 -9.04 -0.70 5.29
N HIS A 43 -7.97 -1.49 5.17
CA HIS A 43 -7.26 -2.04 6.32
C HIS A 43 -5.79 -1.69 6.21
N VAL A 44 -5.24 -1.08 7.26
CA VAL A 44 -3.83 -0.71 7.33
C VAL A 44 -3.14 -1.64 8.31
N ARG A 45 -2.02 -2.20 7.89
CA ARG A 45 -1.27 -3.11 8.72
C ARG A 45 0.19 -2.70 8.73
N TYR A 46 0.71 -2.46 9.93
CA TYR A 46 2.12 -2.10 10.09
C TYR A 46 2.91 -3.37 10.28
N ARG A 47 3.76 -3.69 9.30
CA ARG A 47 4.49 -4.96 9.26
C ARG A 47 5.86 -4.86 9.91
N GLY A 48 6.28 -3.67 10.29
CA GLY A 48 7.51 -3.45 11.04
C GLY A 48 8.74 -3.27 10.18
N LYS A 49 9.87 -3.15 10.85
CA LYS A 49 11.16 -2.96 10.20
C LYS A 49 11.70 -4.30 9.71
N ARG A 50 12.26 -4.29 8.52
CA ARG A 50 12.84 -5.50 7.93
C ARG A 50 14.09 -5.14 7.14
N SER A 51 15.06 -6.05 7.15
CA SER A 51 16.24 -5.91 6.34
C SER A 51 15.88 -6.02 4.87
N LEU A 52 16.47 -5.16 4.06
CA LEU A 52 16.31 -5.20 2.61
C LEU A 52 17.35 -6.13 2.02
N SER A 53 17.01 -6.78 0.91
CA SER A 53 17.94 -7.69 0.25
C SER A 53 19.20 -6.98 -0.23
N TYR A 54 19.06 -5.70 -0.54
CA TYR A 54 20.17 -4.85 -0.96
C TYR A 54 19.81 -3.43 -0.62
N ASN A 55 20.81 -2.53 -0.69
CA ASN A 55 20.57 -1.13 -0.42
C ASN A 55 19.58 -0.55 -1.42
N ILE A 56 18.58 0.15 -0.91
CA ILE A 56 17.66 0.89 -1.75
C ILE A 56 17.74 2.34 -1.33
N LYS A 57 18.21 3.20 -2.24
CA LYS A 57 18.37 4.63 -1.98
C LYS A 57 19.14 4.88 -0.69
N GLY A 58 20.18 4.08 -0.45
CA GLY A 58 21.02 4.23 0.73
C GLY A 58 20.51 3.56 1.99
N SER A 59 19.34 2.93 1.94
CA SER A 59 18.75 2.27 3.11
C SER A 59 18.96 0.78 3.08
N LYS A 60 19.33 0.20 4.21
CA LYS A 60 19.48 -1.24 4.38
C LYS A 60 18.28 -1.86 5.09
N ILE A 61 17.47 -1.04 5.73
CA ILE A 61 16.31 -1.46 6.50
C ILE A 61 15.13 -0.61 6.06
N GLY A 62 13.96 -1.22 5.96
CA GLY A 62 12.76 -0.50 5.60
C GLY A 62 11.63 -0.79 6.57
N ASP A 63 10.71 0.15 6.70
CA ASP A 63 9.48 -0.02 7.43
C ASP A 63 8.36 -0.36 6.46
N TYR A 64 7.68 -1.47 6.73
CA TYR A 64 6.68 -2.03 5.83
C TYR A 64 5.28 -1.70 6.32
N ILE A 65 4.50 -1.08 5.44
CA ILE A 65 3.08 -0.80 5.69
C ILE A 65 2.27 -1.44 4.58
N GLU A 66 1.31 -2.26 4.95
CA GLU A 66 0.43 -2.91 4.01
C GLU A 66 -0.96 -2.28 4.10
N ILE A 67 -1.56 -1.94 2.96
CA ILE A 67 -2.91 -1.39 2.91
C ILE A 67 -3.74 -2.22 1.95
N ARG A 68 -4.87 -2.73 2.44
CA ARG A 68 -5.83 -3.48 1.62
C ARG A 68 -7.08 -2.65 1.47
N PHE A 69 -7.64 -2.64 0.29
CA PHE A 69 -8.80 -1.79 0.01
C PHE A 69 -9.53 -2.23 -1.25
N ASN A 70 -10.78 -1.81 -1.34
CA ASN A 70 -11.59 -1.97 -2.55
C ASN A 70 -11.67 -0.62 -3.23
N ILE A 71 -11.49 -0.58 -4.55
CA ILE A 71 -11.56 0.66 -5.31
C ILE A 71 -11.86 0.34 -6.77
N LEU A 72 -12.41 1.32 -7.48
CA LEU A 72 -12.54 1.21 -8.93
C LEU A 72 -11.15 1.22 -9.56
N PRO A 73 -10.89 0.34 -10.53
CA PRO A 73 -9.58 0.32 -11.19
C PRO A 73 -9.16 1.68 -11.76
N SER A 74 -10.12 2.46 -12.26
CA SER A 74 -9.80 3.77 -12.81
C SER A 74 -9.24 4.72 -11.74
N ASN A 75 -9.70 4.58 -10.49
CA ASN A 75 -9.24 5.44 -9.41
C ASN A 75 -7.93 4.94 -8.80
N LEU A 76 -7.61 3.66 -9.01
CA LEU A 76 -6.33 3.12 -8.54
C LEU A 76 -5.16 3.88 -9.16
N ALA A 77 -5.31 4.34 -10.40
CA ALA A 77 -4.26 5.07 -11.08
C ALA A 77 -3.87 6.35 -10.34
N LEU A 78 -4.84 6.99 -9.69
CA LEU A 78 -4.56 8.18 -8.89
C LEU A 78 -3.66 7.84 -7.71
N TYR A 79 -3.95 6.74 -7.05
CA TYR A 79 -3.17 6.27 -5.93
C TYR A 79 -1.73 5.91 -6.35
N GLN A 80 -1.60 5.22 -7.48
CA GLN A 80 -0.29 4.87 -8.00
C GLN A 80 0.54 6.10 -8.35
N SER A 81 -0.10 7.12 -8.91
CA SER A 81 0.58 8.38 -9.21
C SER A 81 1.06 9.08 -7.95
N LEU A 82 0.23 9.08 -6.91
CA LEU A 82 0.61 9.68 -5.64
C LEU A 82 1.84 8.99 -5.05
N ILE A 83 1.85 7.67 -5.08
CA ILE A 83 2.97 6.91 -4.56
C ILE A 83 4.26 7.23 -5.30
N LYS A 84 4.19 7.34 -6.61
CA LYS A 84 5.37 7.63 -7.43
C LYS A 84 6.00 8.98 -7.09
N LEU A 85 5.19 9.91 -6.62
CA LEU A 85 5.68 11.26 -6.29
C LEU A 85 6.20 11.36 -4.86
N ASP A 86 6.00 10.33 -4.06
CA ASP A 86 6.39 10.36 -2.65
C ASP A 86 7.82 9.88 -2.48
N ASN A 87 8.72 10.81 -2.16
CA ASN A 87 10.13 10.50 -1.98
C ASN A 87 10.42 9.71 -0.72
N HIS A 88 9.46 9.58 0.19
CA HIS A 88 9.64 8.81 1.42
C HIS A 88 9.50 7.32 1.18
N ILE A 89 8.91 6.94 0.07
CA ILE A 89 8.68 5.54 -0.27
C ILE A 89 9.89 5.01 -1.04
N LEU A 90 10.51 3.96 -0.49
CA LEU A 90 11.64 3.31 -1.16
C LEU A 90 11.17 2.41 -2.28
N ARG A 91 10.14 1.62 -2.02
CA ARG A 91 9.54 0.69 -2.98
C ARG A 91 8.06 0.55 -2.69
N SER A 92 7.31 0.24 -3.72
CA SER A 92 5.88 -0.05 -3.55
C SER A 92 5.49 -1.21 -4.46
N PHE A 93 4.54 -2.00 -3.99
CA PHE A 93 3.99 -3.12 -4.76
C PHE A 93 2.48 -3.08 -4.62
N ILE A 94 1.78 -3.27 -5.72
CA ILE A 94 0.33 -3.34 -5.71
C ILE A 94 -0.05 -4.58 -6.49
N ARG A 95 -0.94 -5.38 -5.92
CA ARG A 95 -1.49 -6.49 -6.67
C ARG A 95 -2.99 -6.54 -6.46
N LYS A 96 -3.69 -6.96 -7.50
CA LYS A 96 -5.12 -7.20 -7.45
C LYS A 96 -5.35 -8.54 -6.76
N LYS A 97 -6.21 -8.55 -5.78
CA LYS A 97 -6.55 -9.78 -5.09
C LYS A 97 -7.68 -10.46 -5.85
N THR A 98 -7.40 -11.66 -6.37
CA THR A 98 -8.42 -12.46 -7.03
C THR A 98 -9.16 -13.27 -5.98
N SER A 99 -10.40 -13.44 -6.21
CA SER A 99 -11.20 -14.18 -5.26
C SER A 99 -10.75 -15.63 -5.20
N ASN A 100 -10.49 -15.79 -5.12
CA ASN A 100 -10.30 -16.88 -4.93
C ASN A 100 -10.43 -17.82 -4.72
N LEU A 101 -10.60 -17.42 -4.82
CA LEU A 101 -10.89 -18.00 -4.56
C LEU A 101 -10.99 -18.94 -4.85
N LYS A 102 -11.06 -19.09 -5.17
CA LYS A 102 -11.18 -19.88 -5.50
C LYS A 102 -10.48 -20.84 -5.25
N PHE A 103 -10.05 -20.45 -4.77
CA PHE A 103 -9.53 -21.13 -4.44
C PHE A 103 -9.64 -21.86 -3.94
N SER A 104 -9.87 -21.70 -3.62
CA SER A 104 -9.97 -22.33 -3.06
C SER A 104 -10.45 -23.27 -3.27
N ALA A 105 -10.65 -23.32 -3.63
CA ALA A 105 -11.18 -24.25 -3.81
C ALA A 105 -10.68 -25.38 -3.93
N ASN A 106 -10.35 -25.25 -3.91
CA ASN A 106 -10.00 -26.10 -3.85
C ASN A 106 -9.76 -26.70 -3.44
#